data_183306b9ca68d7086027de5b16b228ae
#
_entry.id   183306b9ca68d7086027de5b16b228ae
#
_cell.length_a   1.000
_cell.length_b   1.000
_cell.length_c   1.000
_cell.angle_alpha   90.00
_cell.angle_beta   90.00
_cell.angle_gamma   90.00
#
_symmetry.space_group_name_H-M   'P 1'
#
loop_
_entity.id
_entity.type
_entity.pdbx_description
1 polymer ?
#
loop_
_entity_poly.entity_id
_entity_poly.type
_entity_poly.pdbx_seq_one_letter_code
_entity_poly.pdbx_strand_id
1 'polypeptide(L)'
;NEIVLKLADEHRNVFVVGDSDQSVYAFRGADIRNILEFEKAFPDTSVVILNQNYRSTQVILDAANSVISNNFGRKPKDLWTDKTTGEKIVLYRADDEVDEAAWIIGEVQRLHQHGTLRWSDVAIFYRANAQSRILEERLASASIPYRVVGGTRFYDRREVKDALAYLRAVVNPSDEVSIKRVLNVPKRGVGDSSVARLDQYALAHGVSFREALANWPEAGISGPAKKGLANFTELIGQLSQRASDGPAELLQTALERSGYLEELRDERSIEAEGRLENLAELIGSAEPFETCDEFLEQVSLVSPTDDLDDQSEVTLMTLHTAKGLEFPLVFIVGMEDGIFPSFMSLGDPDQL
;
A
#
# COMPACT_ATOMS: atom_id res chain seq x y z
N ASN A 1 -8.22 -29.17 -3.58
CA ASN A 1 -9.10 -30.09 -4.32
C ASN A 1 -8.91 -31.55 -3.88
N GLU A 2 -7.69 -32.10 -3.90
CA GLU A 2 -7.40 -33.48 -3.50
C GLU A 2 -7.91 -33.86 -2.10
N ILE A 3 -7.83 -32.95 -1.13
CA ILE A 3 -8.32 -33.18 0.23
C ILE A 3 -9.83 -33.43 0.22
N VAL A 4 -10.58 -32.60 -0.51
CA VAL A 4 -12.05 -32.74 -0.65
C VAL A 4 -12.40 -34.05 -1.32
N LEU A 5 -11.70 -34.43 -2.38
CA LEU A 5 -11.89 -35.68 -3.09
C LEU A 5 -11.68 -36.88 -2.17
N LYS A 6 -10.57 -36.91 -1.39
CA LYS A 6 -10.28 -38.00 -0.45
C LYS A 6 -11.27 -38.11 0.71
N LEU A 7 -11.73 -36.95 1.23
CA LEU A 7 -12.72 -36.92 2.31
C LEU A 7 -14.10 -37.38 1.83
N ALA A 8 -14.43 -37.16 0.58
CA ALA A 8 -15.73 -37.49 0.00
C ALA A 8 -15.78 -38.82 -0.73
N ASP A 9 -14.69 -39.57 -0.79
CA ASP A 9 -14.54 -40.78 -1.62
C ASP A 9 -15.59 -41.82 -1.39
N GLU A 10 -15.98 -42.07 -0.12
CA GLU A 10 -16.97 -43.09 0.24
C GLU A 10 -18.42 -42.64 0.02
N HIS A 11 -18.78 -41.42 0.45
CA HIS A 11 -20.17 -40.99 0.50
C HIS A 11 -20.58 -40.03 -0.62
N ARG A 12 -19.61 -39.39 -1.31
CA ARG A 12 -19.76 -38.46 -2.41
C ARG A 12 -20.77 -37.31 -2.17
N ASN A 13 -21.12 -37.08 -0.91
CA ASN A 13 -22.05 -36.05 -0.51
C ASN A 13 -21.26 -34.75 -0.22
N VAL A 14 -21.04 -33.98 -1.25
CA VAL A 14 -20.24 -32.73 -1.21
C VAL A 14 -21.08 -31.61 -1.77
N PHE A 15 -21.09 -30.50 -1.06
CA PHE A 15 -21.66 -29.24 -1.51
C PHE A 15 -20.56 -28.16 -1.55
N VAL A 16 -20.36 -27.55 -2.68
CA VAL A 16 -19.36 -26.48 -2.88
C VAL A 16 -20.02 -25.24 -3.40
N VAL A 17 -19.55 -24.08 -2.96
CA VAL A 17 -19.99 -22.77 -3.42
C VAL A 17 -18.77 -21.97 -3.84
N GLY A 18 -18.88 -21.25 -4.93
CA GLY A 18 -17.83 -20.38 -5.41
C GLY A 18 -18.30 -19.44 -6.49
N ASP A 19 -17.47 -18.48 -6.83
CA ASP A 19 -17.72 -17.54 -7.88
C ASP A 19 -16.48 -17.43 -8.79
N SER A 20 -16.62 -17.92 -10.03
CA SER A 20 -15.53 -17.88 -11.01
C SER A 20 -15.14 -16.45 -11.41
N ASP A 21 -16.08 -15.52 -11.32
CA ASP A 21 -15.89 -14.14 -11.74
C ASP A 21 -15.23 -13.28 -10.66
N GLN A 22 -15.04 -13.83 -9.45
CA GLN A 22 -14.39 -13.16 -8.32
C GLN A 22 -13.02 -13.75 -7.96
N SER A 23 -12.32 -14.34 -8.91
CA SER A 23 -11.02 -14.98 -8.69
C SER A 23 -9.87 -13.95 -8.69
N VAL A 24 -9.96 -12.92 -7.85
CA VAL A 24 -9.03 -11.79 -7.80
C VAL A 24 -7.68 -12.08 -7.12
N TYR A 25 -7.48 -13.31 -6.59
CA TYR A 25 -6.23 -13.72 -5.94
C TYR A 25 -5.40 -14.72 -6.75
N ALA A 26 -5.58 -14.76 -8.07
CA ALA A 26 -4.81 -15.65 -8.95
C ALA A 26 -3.29 -15.43 -8.80
N PHE A 27 -2.85 -14.19 -8.65
CA PHE A 27 -1.45 -13.80 -8.39
C PHE A 27 -0.88 -14.35 -7.07
N ARG A 28 -1.73 -14.81 -6.13
CA ARG A 28 -1.35 -15.51 -4.89
C ARG A 28 -1.55 -17.01 -4.95
N GLY A 29 -1.68 -17.58 -6.15
CA GLY A 29 -1.84 -19.02 -6.35
C GLY A 29 -3.28 -19.54 -6.20
N ALA A 30 -4.27 -18.65 -6.15
CA ALA A 30 -5.67 -19.09 -6.22
C ALA A 30 -5.96 -19.63 -7.63
N ASP A 31 -6.44 -20.88 -7.71
CA ASP A 31 -6.71 -21.57 -8.96
C ASP A 31 -8.20 -21.74 -9.19
N ILE A 32 -8.73 -20.98 -10.14
CA ILE A 32 -10.13 -21.02 -10.57
C ILE A 32 -10.55 -22.42 -11.08
N ARG A 33 -9.60 -23.22 -11.60
CA ARG A 33 -9.84 -24.56 -12.08
C ARG A 33 -10.43 -25.48 -11.00
N ASN A 34 -10.15 -25.21 -9.72
CA ASN A 34 -10.72 -25.95 -8.62
C ASN A 34 -12.25 -26.00 -8.62
N ILE A 35 -12.90 -24.94 -9.11
CA ILE A 35 -14.37 -24.88 -9.22
C ILE A 35 -14.85 -25.28 -10.61
N LEU A 36 -14.13 -24.89 -11.67
CA LEU A 36 -14.50 -25.20 -13.04
C LEU A 36 -14.39 -26.71 -13.35
N GLU A 37 -13.43 -27.39 -12.73
CA GLU A 37 -13.17 -28.82 -12.92
C GLU A 37 -13.86 -29.72 -11.88
N PHE A 38 -14.62 -29.15 -10.94
CA PHE A 38 -15.31 -29.91 -9.92
C PHE A 38 -16.23 -30.98 -10.50
N GLU A 39 -16.96 -30.65 -11.58
CA GLU A 39 -17.86 -31.56 -12.28
C GLU A 39 -17.13 -32.74 -12.93
N LYS A 40 -15.85 -32.59 -13.29
CA LYS A 40 -15.02 -33.70 -13.80
C LYS A 40 -14.75 -34.75 -12.71
N ALA A 41 -14.53 -34.26 -11.47
CA ALA A 41 -14.28 -35.13 -10.33
C ALA A 41 -15.56 -35.77 -9.76
N PHE A 42 -16.69 -35.08 -9.89
CA PHE A 42 -18.00 -35.52 -9.46
C PHE A 42 -19.02 -35.45 -10.63
N PRO A 43 -19.06 -36.46 -11.52
CA PRO A 43 -19.87 -36.39 -12.75
C PRO A 43 -21.38 -36.24 -12.51
N ASP A 44 -21.86 -36.65 -11.34
CA ASP A 44 -23.29 -36.58 -10.96
C ASP A 44 -23.64 -35.24 -10.29
N THR A 45 -22.78 -34.22 -10.41
CA THR A 45 -22.97 -32.90 -9.79
C THR A 45 -24.18 -32.18 -10.39
N SER A 46 -25.05 -31.70 -9.51
CA SER A 46 -26.09 -30.71 -9.89
C SER A 46 -25.55 -29.30 -9.68
N VAL A 47 -25.55 -28.51 -10.74
CA VAL A 47 -25.07 -27.13 -10.72
C VAL A 47 -26.26 -26.18 -10.61
N VAL A 48 -26.27 -25.37 -9.57
CA VAL A 48 -27.27 -24.32 -9.35
C VAL A 48 -26.57 -22.96 -9.49
N ILE A 49 -27.05 -22.14 -10.42
CA ILE A 49 -26.52 -20.78 -10.65
C ILE A 49 -27.34 -19.80 -9.83
N LEU A 50 -26.67 -19.08 -8.91
CA LEU A 50 -27.26 -18.00 -8.12
C LEU A 50 -26.98 -16.67 -8.83
N ASN A 51 -27.91 -16.21 -9.66
CA ASN A 51 -27.73 -15.00 -10.48
C ASN A 51 -28.54 -13.81 -10.00
N GLN A 52 -29.41 -13.97 -9.01
CA GLN A 52 -30.09 -12.84 -8.37
C GLN A 52 -29.18 -12.16 -7.34
N ASN A 53 -28.96 -10.88 -7.52
CA ASN A 53 -28.16 -10.03 -6.61
C ASN A 53 -29.09 -9.19 -5.71
N TYR A 54 -28.76 -9.10 -4.43
CA TYR A 54 -29.53 -8.36 -3.43
C TYR A 54 -28.80 -7.12 -2.91
N ARG A 55 -27.54 -6.93 -3.30
CA ARG A 55 -26.65 -5.86 -2.85
C ARG A 55 -26.81 -4.60 -3.69
N SER A 56 -26.52 -4.71 -4.98
CA SER A 56 -26.38 -3.60 -5.92
C SER A 56 -27.66 -3.30 -6.69
N THR A 57 -27.73 -2.09 -7.26
CA THR A 57 -28.77 -1.71 -8.22
C THR A 57 -28.47 -2.26 -9.61
N GLN A 58 -29.48 -2.35 -10.49
CA GLN A 58 -29.31 -2.89 -11.84
C GLN A 58 -28.27 -2.11 -12.64
N VAL A 59 -28.17 -0.79 -12.48
CA VAL A 59 -27.18 0.06 -13.17
C VAL A 59 -25.74 -0.41 -12.88
N ILE A 60 -25.45 -0.76 -11.64
CA ILE A 60 -24.13 -1.28 -11.24
C ILE A 60 -23.91 -2.68 -11.83
N LEU A 61 -24.94 -3.54 -11.77
CA LEU A 61 -24.85 -4.90 -12.32
C LEU A 61 -24.67 -4.92 -13.83
N ASP A 62 -25.31 -4.02 -14.57
CA ASP A 62 -25.16 -3.92 -16.01
C ASP A 62 -23.71 -3.57 -16.40
N ALA A 63 -23.09 -2.63 -15.66
CA ALA A 63 -21.68 -2.30 -15.83
C ALA A 63 -20.77 -3.49 -15.49
N ALA A 64 -21.03 -4.17 -14.38
CA ALA A 64 -20.26 -5.35 -13.95
C ALA A 64 -20.39 -6.52 -14.95
N ASN A 65 -21.62 -6.81 -15.42
CA ASN A 65 -21.86 -7.84 -16.42
C ASN A 65 -21.14 -7.51 -17.75
N SER A 66 -21.13 -6.22 -18.15
CA SER A 66 -20.41 -5.76 -19.34
C SER A 66 -18.91 -5.98 -19.25
N VAL A 67 -18.30 -5.62 -18.10
CA VAL A 67 -16.85 -5.83 -17.88
C VAL A 67 -16.52 -7.31 -17.91
N ILE A 68 -17.23 -8.12 -17.11
CA ILE A 68 -16.89 -9.55 -16.96
C ILE A 68 -17.20 -10.37 -18.21
N SER A 69 -18.03 -9.88 -19.11
CA SER A 69 -18.32 -10.57 -20.39
C SER A 69 -17.09 -10.71 -21.29
N ASN A 70 -16.06 -9.89 -21.08
CA ASN A 70 -14.79 -9.97 -21.81
C ASN A 70 -13.90 -11.13 -21.34
N ASN A 71 -14.17 -11.74 -20.18
CA ASN A 71 -13.38 -12.83 -19.68
C ASN A 71 -13.72 -14.16 -20.35
N PHE A 72 -12.70 -14.86 -20.84
CA PHE A 72 -12.84 -16.16 -21.48
C PHE A 72 -12.84 -17.29 -20.42
N GLY A 73 -13.49 -18.43 -20.75
CA GLY A 73 -13.45 -19.64 -19.92
C GLY A 73 -14.32 -19.60 -18.66
N ARG A 74 -15.11 -18.56 -18.44
CA ARG A 74 -16.06 -18.48 -17.32
C ARG A 74 -17.33 -19.28 -17.57
N LYS A 75 -18.04 -19.68 -16.50
CA LYS A 75 -19.43 -20.15 -16.62
C LYS A 75 -20.33 -18.93 -16.86
N PRO A 76 -21.06 -18.85 -18.01
CA PRO A 76 -21.90 -17.69 -18.29
C PRO A 76 -22.97 -17.50 -17.23
N LYS A 77 -23.06 -16.30 -16.70
CA LYS A 77 -24.14 -15.85 -15.82
C LYS A 77 -24.29 -14.35 -15.98
N ASP A 78 -25.50 -13.85 -15.96
CA ASP A 78 -25.81 -12.44 -15.90
C ASP A 78 -26.50 -12.15 -14.58
N LEU A 79 -25.90 -11.26 -13.80
CA LEU A 79 -26.46 -10.85 -12.52
C LEU A 79 -27.63 -9.89 -12.76
N TRP A 80 -28.71 -10.10 -12.04
CA TRP A 80 -29.88 -9.24 -12.04
C TRP A 80 -30.40 -8.97 -10.63
N THR A 81 -31.22 -7.93 -10.46
CA THR A 81 -31.76 -7.54 -9.15
C THR A 81 -33.18 -6.99 -9.28
N ASP A 82 -33.95 -7.07 -8.19
CA ASP A 82 -35.23 -6.39 -8.09
C ASP A 82 -35.07 -4.87 -7.82
N LYS A 83 -33.84 -4.42 -7.48
CA LYS A 83 -33.50 -2.99 -7.31
C LYS A 83 -33.25 -2.33 -8.65
N THR A 84 -34.34 -2.14 -9.43
CA THR A 84 -34.27 -1.65 -10.82
C THR A 84 -33.96 -0.15 -10.92
N THR A 85 -34.15 0.62 -9.85
CA THR A 85 -33.86 2.05 -9.78
C THR A 85 -32.59 2.29 -8.95
N GLY A 86 -31.81 3.29 -9.33
CA GLY A 86 -30.60 3.68 -8.62
C GLY A 86 -29.92 4.85 -9.30
N GLU A 87 -28.98 5.47 -8.59
CA GLU A 87 -28.15 6.54 -9.15
C GLU A 87 -27.28 6.01 -10.30
N LYS A 88 -27.00 6.87 -11.26
CA LYS A 88 -26.10 6.55 -12.35
C LYS A 88 -24.66 6.48 -11.87
N ILE A 89 -23.85 5.63 -12.50
CA ILE A 89 -22.41 5.65 -12.33
C ILE A 89 -21.89 6.98 -12.89
N VAL A 90 -21.09 7.68 -12.08
CA VAL A 90 -20.44 8.94 -12.47
C VAL A 90 -19.02 8.65 -12.84
N LEU A 91 -18.60 9.12 -14.01
CA LEU A 91 -17.21 9.10 -14.45
C LEU A 91 -16.67 10.52 -14.37
N TYR A 92 -15.61 10.72 -13.60
CA TYR A 92 -14.83 11.94 -13.56
C TYR A 92 -13.48 11.70 -14.24
N ARG A 93 -13.11 12.57 -15.15
CA ARG A 93 -11.80 12.55 -15.78
C ARG A 93 -10.98 13.67 -15.19
N ALA A 94 -10.05 13.29 -14.35
CA ALA A 94 -9.09 14.19 -13.72
C ALA A 94 -7.92 14.54 -14.66
N ASP A 95 -7.27 15.66 -14.40
CA ASP A 95 -6.04 16.04 -15.07
C ASP A 95 -4.82 15.29 -14.50
N ASP A 96 -4.85 15.01 -13.18
CA ASP A 96 -3.84 14.25 -12.45
C ASP A 96 -4.46 13.64 -11.15
N GLU A 97 -3.64 12.93 -10.37
CA GLU A 97 -4.06 12.31 -9.11
C GLU A 97 -4.43 13.34 -8.02
N VAL A 98 -3.89 14.55 -8.11
CA VAL A 98 -4.20 15.66 -7.18
C VAL A 98 -5.59 16.20 -7.43
N ASP A 99 -5.95 16.38 -8.70
CA ASP A 99 -7.29 16.79 -9.13
C ASP A 99 -8.31 15.69 -8.84
N GLU A 100 -7.98 14.42 -9.11
CA GLU A 100 -8.84 13.27 -8.77
C GLU A 100 -9.18 13.26 -7.28
N ALA A 101 -8.17 13.33 -6.42
CA ALA A 101 -8.35 13.35 -4.98
C ALA A 101 -9.14 14.58 -4.50
N ALA A 102 -8.86 15.76 -5.05
CA ALA A 102 -9.57 17.00 -4.69
C ALA A 102 -11.06 16.91 -5.04
N TRP A 103 -11.40 16.37 -6.23
CA TRP A 103 -12.79 16.18 -6.65
C TRP A 103 -13.52 15.19 -5.73
N ILE A 104 -12.90 14.05 -5.41
CA ILE A 104 -13.48 13.05 -4.52
C ILE A 104 -13.78 13.65 -3.15
N ILE A 105 -12.81 14.33 -2.55
CA ILE A 105 -12.97 14.93 -1.22
C ILE A 105 -14.06 16.00 -1.23
N GLY A 106 -14.11 16.82 -2.27
CA GLY A 106 -15.19 17.81 -2.46
C GLY A 106 -16.57 17.17 -2.54
N GLU A 107 -16.70 16.06 -3.27
CA GLU A 107 -17.97 15.33 -3.41
C GLU A 107 -18.38 14.64 -2.09
N VAL A 108 -17.45 14.03 -1.39
CA VAL A 108 -17.66 13.42 -0.07
C VAL A 108 -18.13 14.47 0.94
N GLN A 109 -17.48 15.63 1.00
CA GLN A 109 -17.89 16.74 1.86
C GLN A 109 -19.28 17.26 1.51
N ARG A 110 -19.57 17.45 0.23
CA ARG A 110 -20.85 17.91 -0.27
C ARG A 110 -21.99 16.98 0.18
N LEU A 111 -21.83 15.68 -0.01
CA LEU A 111 -22.82 14.66 0.34
C LEU A 111 -23.02 14.56 1.85
N HIS A 112 -21.96 14.66 2.62
CA HIS A 112 -22.02 14.66 4.08
C HIS A 112 -22.73 15.89 4.62
N GLN A 113 -22.40 17.09 4.14
CA GLN A 113 -23.02 18.36 4.57
C GLN A 113 -24.52 18.41 4.27
N HIS A 114 -24.98 17.76 3.19
CA HIS A 114 -26.41 17.64 2.88
C HIS A 114 -27.12 16.58 3.74
N GLY A 115 -26.41 15.92 4.67
CA GLY A 115 -26.97 14.87 5.53
C GLY A 115 -27.34 13.58 4.78
N THR A 116 -26.84 13.43 3.55
CA THR A 116 -27.14 12.27 2.68
C THR A 116 -26.35 11.03 3.12
N LEU A 117 -25.09 11.22 3.53
CA LEU A 117 -24.17 10.12 3.88
C LEU A 117 -23.38 10.47 5.15
N ARG A 118 -23.07 9.44 5.94
CA ARG A 118 -22.07 9.48 7.01
C ARG A 118 -20.70 9.19 6.40
N TRP A 119 -19.63 9.57 7.09
CA TRP A 119 -18.28 9.20 6.66
C TRP A 119 -18.11 7.67 6.50
N SER A 120 -18.70 6.88 7.39
CA SER A 120 -18.67 5.40 7.35
C SER A 120 -19.40 4.78 6.15
N ASP A 121 -20.22 5.54 5.46
CA ASP A 121 -20.97 5.09 4.29
C ASP A 121 -20.11 5.18 3.00
N VAL A 122 -18.92 5.78 3.09
CA VAL A 122 -18.04 6.07 1.97
C VAL A 122 -16.81 5.15 1.98
N ALA A 123 -16.52 4.57 0.84
CA ALA A 123 -15.26 3.85 0.60
C ALA A 123 -14.57 4.35 -0.67
N ILE A 124 -13.24 4.42 -0.62
CA ILE A 124 -12.39 4.76 -1.75
C ILE A 124 -11.47 3.56 -2.01
N PHE A 125 -11.61 2.98 -3.20
CA PHE A 125 -10.88 1.78 -3.61
C PHE A 125 -9.79 2.13 -4.61
N TYR A 126 -8.61 1.59 -4.40
CA TYR A 126 -7.47 1.73 -5.28
C TYR A 126 -6.85 0.38 -5.64
N ARG A 127 -6.03 0.34 -6.69
CA ARG A 127 -5.36 -0.88 -7.14
C ARG A 127 -4.09 -1.15 -6.33
N ALA A 128 -3.24 -0.15 -6.16
CA ALA A 128 -1.96 -0.23 -5.47
C ALA A 128 -1.97 0.60 -4.18
N ASN A 129 -1.25 0.10 -3.17
CA ASN A 129 -1.20 0.78 -1.86
C ASN A 129 -0.60 2.20 -1.95
N ALA A 130 0.33 2.44 -2.86
CA ALA A 130 0.95 3.75 -3.08
C ALA A 130 -0.09 4.86 -3.31
N GLN A 131 -1.15 4.56 -4.05
CA GLN A 131 -2.23 5.51 -4.35
C GLN A 131 -2.96 6.07 -3.12
N SER A 132 -2.83 5.43 -1.94
CA SER A 132 -3.49 5.92 -0.74
C SER A 132 -2.91 7.24 -0.23
N ARG A 133 -1.64 7.55 -0.53
CA ARG A 133 -0.94 8.74 0.00
C ARG A 133 -1.70 10.04 -0.27
N ILE A 134 -1.97 10.33 -1.52
CA ILE A 134 -2.64 11.60 -1.89
C ILE A 134 -4.06 11.70 -1.30
N LEU A 135 -4.77 10.59 -1.21
CA LEU A 135 -6.08 10.52 -0.60
C LEU A 135 -6.01 10.77 0.92
N GLU A 136 -5.04 10.14 1.61
CA GLU A 136 -4.80 10.34 3.04
C GLU A 136 -4.44 11.79 3.34
N GLU A 137 -3.55 12.41 2.56
CA GLU A 137 -3.17 13.82 2.70
C GLU A 137 -4.35 14.76 2.51
N ARG A 138 -5.18 14.52 1.49
CA ARG A 138 -6.37 15.34 1.21
C ARG A 138 -7.45 15.18 2.27
N LEU A 139 -7.70 13.97 2.75
CA LEU A 139 -8.64 13.71 3.84
C LEU A 139 -8.17 14.39 5.13
N ALA A 140 -6.89 14.24 5.49
CA ALA A 140 -6.29 14.90 6.65
C ALA A 140 -6.39 16.43 6.55
N SER A 141 -6.01 17.02 5.41
CA SER A 141 -6.08 18.47 5.17
C SER A 141 -7.52 19.01 5.25
N ALA A 142 -8.51 18.20 4.86
CA ALA A 142 -9.93 18.51 4.95
C ALA A 142 -10.54 18.21 6.33
N SER A 143 -9.75 17.70 7.29
CA SER A 143 -10.19 17.26 8.62
C SER A 143 -11.30 16.19 8.54
N ILE A 144 -11.25 15.32 7.53
CA ILE A 144 -12.17 14.19 7.37
C ILE A 144 -11.53 12.95 7.99
N PRO A 145 -12.19 12.31 8.98
CA PRO A 145 -11.67 11.10 9.59
C PRO A 145 -11.65 9.94 8.60
N TYR A 146 -10.55 9.20 8.57
CA TYR A 146 -10.38 8.06 7.67
C TYR A 146 -9.60 6.92 8.31
N ARG A 147 -9.80 5.72 7.77
CA ARG A 147 -9.02 4.52 8.12
C ARG A 147 -8.56 3.79 6.87
N VAL A 148 -7.39 3.18 6.97
CA VAL A 148 -6.84 2.28 5.92
C VAL A 148 -7.08 0.84 6.35
N VAL A 149 -7.81 0.07 5.55
CA VAL A 149 -8.12 -1.33 5.83
C VAL A 149 -7.21 -2.26 5.04
N GLY A 150 -6.64 -3.25 5.75
CA GLY A 150 -5.73 -4.23 5.15
C GLY A 150 -4.29 -3.74 5.01
N GLY A 151 -3.95 -2.59 5.61
CA GLY A 151 -2.62 -2.00 5.61
C GLY A 151 -2.43 -0.99 6.73
N THR A 152 -1.31 -0.28 6.68
CA THR A 152 -1.00 0.87 7.54
C THR A 152 -1.10 2.16 6.72
N ARG A 153 -1.32 3.29 7.38
CA ARG A 153 -1.24 4.62 6.77
C ARG A 153 0.08 4.79 6.04
N PHE A 154 0.11 5.57 4.97
CA PHE A 154 1.27 5.68 4.08
C PHE A 154 2.56 6.02 4.84
N TYR A 155 2.54 7.08 5.63
CA TYR A 155 3.71 7.54 6.39
C TYR A 155 4.05 6.64 7.60
N ASP A 156 3.19 5.69 7.94
CA ASP A 156 3.44 4.68 8.98
C ASP A 156 4.10 3.41 8.46
N ARG A 157 4.14 3.22 7.14
CA ARG A 157 4.78 2.05 6.51
C ARG A 157 6.26 2.00 6.83
N ARG A 158 6.75 0.80 7.04
CA ARG A 158 8.14 0.57 7.48
C ARG A 158 9.15 1.20 6.53
N GLU A 159 9.02 0.91 5.22
CA GLU A 159 9.92 1.40 4.18
C GLU A 159 9.88 2.92 4.05
N VAL A 160 8.71 3.53 4.21
CA VAL A 160 8.54 4.98 4.20
C VAL A 160 9.20 5.60 5.43
N LYS A 161 8.98 5.04 6.62
CA LYS A 161 9.67 5.47 7.85
C LYS A 161 11.19 5.31 7.76
N ASP A 162 11.67 4.24 7.13
CA ASP A 162 13.10 4.01 6.94
C ASP A 162 13.70 5.07 5.99
N ALA A 163 13.03 5.38 4.87
CA ALA A 163 13.45 6.40 3.92
C ALA A 163 13.47 7.81 4.56
N LEU A 164 12.40 8.17 5.25
CA LEU A 164 12.32 9.45 6.00
C LEU A 164 13.38 9.54 7.10
N ALA A 165 13.73 8.42 7.74
CA ALA A 165 14.80 8.41 8.75
C ALA A 165 16.18 8.64 8.14
N TYR A 166 16.44 8.16 6.90
CA TYR A 166 17.65 8.55 6.16
C TYR A 166 17.70 10.05 5.92
N LEU A 167 16.59 10.63 5.43
CA LEU A 167 16.51 12.07 5.18
C LEU A 167 16.76 12.86 6.46
N ARG A 168 16.05 12.54 7.56
CA ARG A 168 16.20 13.19 8.87
C ARG A 168 17.61 13.05 9.43
N ALA A 169 18.24 11.87 9.33
CA ALA A 169 19.60 11.63 9.81
C ALA A 169 20.65 12.49 9.08
N VAL A 170 20.37 12.89 7.83
CA VAL A 170 21.23 13.78 7.04
C VAL A 170 21.01 15.24 7.44
N VAL A 171 19.75 15.68 7.48
CA VAL A 171 19.36 17.09 7.71
C VAL A 171 19.54 17.49 9.16
N ASN A 172 19.19 16.60 10.10
CA ASN A 172 19.32 16.84 11.55
C ASN A 172 20.35 15.90 12.19
N PRO A 173 21.60 16.35 12.35
CA PRO A 173 22.64 15.54 13.00
C PRO A 173 22.36 15.14 14.45
N SER A 174 21.41 15.81 15.11
CA SER A 174 21.02 15.53 16.49
C SER A 174 19.87 14.53 16.62
N ASP A 175 19.26 14.10 15.51
CA ASP A 175 18.20 13.10 15.53
C ASP A 175 18.75 11.68 15.68
N GLU A 176 19.04 11.31 16.91
CA GLU A 176 19.54 9.97 17.25
C GLU A 176 18.56 8.86 16.90
N VAL A 177 17.27 9.12 16.98
CA VAL A 177 16.22 8.12 16.70
C VAL A 177 16.29 7.70 15.24
N SER A 178 16.34 8.68 14.33
CA SER A 178 16.46 8.42 12.91
C SER A 178 17.81 7.77 12.56
N ILE A 179 18.91 8.22 13.12
CA ILE A 179 20.23 7.62 12.91
C ILE A 179 20.22 6.14 13.35
N LYS A 180 19.76 5.84 14.56
CA LYS A 180 19.71 4.48 15.11
C LYS A 180 18.79 3.58 14.28
N ARG A 181 17.68 4.13 13.79
CA ARG A 181 16.74 3.40 12.92
C ARG A 181 17.41 2.87 11.65
N VAL A 182 18.17 3.70 10.94
CA VAL A 182 18.76 3.34 9.65
C VAL A 182 20.17 2.75 9.73
N LEU A 183 20.80 2.77 10.89
CA LEU A 183 22.17 2.30 11.10
C LEU A 183 22.39 0.87 10.59
N ASN A 184 21.42 -0.02 10.79
CA ASN A 184 21.47 -1.41 10.35
C ASN A 184 20.33 -1.77 9.36
N VAL A 185 19.84 -0.81 8.61
CA VAL A 185 18.80 -0.98 7.56
C VAL A 185 19.30 -0.32 6.27
N PRO A 186 19.60 -1.11 5.21
CA PRO A 186 19.75 -2.57 5.14
C PRO A 186 20.74 -3.16 6.15
N LYS A 187 20.70 -4.49 6.32
CA LYS A 187 21.56 -5.18 7.30
C LYS A 187 23.06 -4.95 7.03
N ARG A 188 23.76 -4.37 8.02
CA ARG A 188 25.20 -4.07 7.96
C ARG A 188 26.02 -4.79 9.05
N GLY A 189 25.40 -5.72 9.78
CA GLY A 189 26.05 -6.42 10.89
C GLY A 189 26.24 -5.56 12.14
N VAL A 190 25.54 -4.44 12.24
CA VAL A 190 25.52 -3.55 13.42
C VAL A 190 24.33 -3.92 14.27
N GLY A 191 24.54 -4.74 15.29
CA GLY A 191 23.48 -5.16 16.22
C GLY A 191 23.41 -4.26 17.46
N ASP A 192 22.41 -4.54 18.32
CA ASP A 192 22.12 -3.78 19.55
C ASP A 192 23.32 -3.61 20.47
N SER A 193 24.20 -4.62 20.56
CA SER A 193 25.41 -4.54 21.37
C SER A 193 26.42 -3.49 20.86
N SER A 194 26.46 -3.24 19.56
CA SER A 194 27.29 -2.19 18.97
C SER A 194 26.67 -0.81 19.20
N VAL A 195 25.34 -0.69 19.10
CA VAL A 195 24.60 0.54 19.43
C VAL A 195 24.81 0.89 20.90
N ALA A 196 24.66 -0.06 21.83
CA ALA A 196 24.87 0.16 23.24
C ALA A 196 26.30 0.62 23.56
N ARG A 197 27.33 0.14 22.86
CA ARG A 197 28.70 0.61 23.02
C ARG A 197 28.89 2.05 22.54
N LEU A 198 28.26 2.43 21.46
CA LEU A 198 28.23 3.81 20.96
C LEU A 198 27.55 4.74 21.98
N ASP A 199 26.40 4.31 22.54
CA ASP A 199 25.69 5.05 23.59
C ASP A 199 26.57 5.24 24.86
N GLN A 200 27.26 4.18 25.28
CA GLN A 200 28.20 4.25 26.40
C GLN A 200 29.38 5.19 26.14
N TYR A 201 29.92 5.15 24.91
CA TYR A 201 31.00 6.06 24.53
C TYR A 201 30.50 7.51 24.52
N ALA A 202 29.34 7.79 23.95
CA ALA A 202 28.71 9.10 23.92
C ALA A 202 28.54 9.66 25.33
N LEU A 203 27.95 8.85 26.21
CA LEU A 203 27.75 9.23 27.62
C LEU A 203 29.09 9.50 28.36
N ALA A 204 30.08 8.63 28.17
CA ALA A 204 31.37 8.73 28.86
C ALA A 204 32.18 9.98 28.44
N HIS A 205 32.01 10.42 27.19
CA HIS A 205 32.74 11.57 26.64
C HIS A 205 31.90 12.85 26.56
N GLY A 206 30.61 12.80 26.93
CA GLY A 206 29.71 13.96 26.88
C GLY A 206 29.47 14.45 25.44
N VAL A 207 29.45 13.54 24.46
CA VAL A 207 29.25 13.83 23.03
C VAL A 207 27.94 13.26 22.54
N SER A 208 27.45 13.71 21.36
CA SER A 208 26.27 13.18 20.71
C SER A 208 26.51 11.76 20.18
N PHE A 209 25.42 11.02 19.93
CA PHE A 209 25.50 9.69 19.27
C PHE A 209 26.16 9.77 17.90
N ARG A 210 25.93 10.84 17.13
CA ARG A 210 26.58 11.06 15.83
C ARG A 210 28.10 11.25 15.95
N GLU A 211 28.54 11.98 16.95
CA GLU A 211 29.96 12.14 17.22
C GLU A 211 30.60 10.83 17.73
N ALA A 212 29.89 10.06 18.57
CA ALA A 212 30.29 8.71 18.94
C ALA A 212 30.37 7.77 17.73
N LEU A 213 29.42 7.89 16.79
CA LEU A 213 29.42 7.15 15.52
C LEU A 213 30.61 7.54 14.64
N ALA A 214 30.97 8.81 14.55
CA ALA A 214 32.17 9.25 13.83
C ALA A 214 33.46 8.71 14.46
N ASN A 215 33.49 8.55 15.80
CA ASN A 215 34.61 8.02 16.57
C ASN A 215 34.42 6.52 16.93
N TRP A 216 33.64 5.78 16.20
CA TRP A 216 33.32 4.36 16.46
C TRP A 216 34.56 3.46 16.69
N PRO A 217 35.75 3.71 16.09
CA PRO A 217 36.93 2.88 16.36
C PRO A 217 37.36 2.90 17.83
N GLU A 218 37.10 4.01 18.54
CA GLU A 218 37.44 4.20 19.95
C GLU A 218 36.37 3.61 20.90
N ALA A 219 35.17 3.33 20.41
CA ALA A 219 34.07 2.75 21.19
C ALA A 219 34.23 1.23 21.45
N GLY A 220 35.40 0.65 21.15
CA GLY A 220 35.71 -0.76 21.45
C GLY A 220 34.88 -1.77 20.63
N ILE A 221 34.36 -1.36 19.49
CA ILE A 221 33.54 -2.21 18.60
C ILE A 221 34.44 -3.21 17.87
N SER A 222 33.97 -4.44 17.73
CA SER A 222 34.70 -5.54 17.12
C SER A 222 33.87 -6.34 16.11
N GLY A 223 34.54 -7.18 15.32
CA GLY A 223 33.87 -8.10 14.40
C GLY A 223 33.22 -7.42 13.18
N PRO A 224 32.14 -8.00 12.61
CA PRO A 224 31.52 -7.54 11.37
C PRO A 224 30.98 -6.10 11.44
N ALA A 225 30.60 -5.66 12.64
CA ALA A 225 30.07 -4.31 12.86
C ALA A 225 31.04 -3.20 12.47
N LYS A 226 32.38 -3.45 12.51
CA LYS A 226 33.40 -2.47 12.08
C LYS A 226 33.19 -2.03 10.65
N LYS A 227 33.01 -2.98 9.74
CA LYS A 227 32.76 -2.69 8.31
C LYS A 227 31.44 -1.98 8.11
N GLY A 228 30.40 -2.44 8.83
CA GLY A 228 29.07 -1.82 8.76
C GLY A 228 29.06 -0.38 9.22
N LEU A 229 29.73 -0.05 10.34
CA LEU A 229 29.85 1.30 10.86
C LEU A 229 30.68 2.20 9.93
N ALA A 230 31.81 1.71 9.41
CA ALA A 230 32.62 2.44 8.46
C ALA A 230 31.81 2.82 7.21
N ASN A 231 31.13 1.84 6.60
CA ASN A 231 30.31 2.08 5.42
C ASN A 231 29.15 3.04 5.71
N PHE A 232 28.51 2.91 6.86
CA PHE A 232 27.41 3.81 7.24
C PHE A 232 27.89 5.24 7.50
N THR A 233 28.99 5.41 8.19
CA THR A 233 29.57 6.74 8.45
C THR A 233 29.98 7.42 7.15
N GLU A 234 30.59 6.69 6.23
CA GLU A 234 30.93 7.18 4.89
C GLU A 234 29.66 7.58 4.10
N LEU A 235 28.65 6.72 4.08
CA LEU A 235 27.36 6.98 3.42
C LEU A 235 26.73 8.29 3.93
N ILE A 236 26.58 8.42 5.25
CA ILE A 236 25.98 9.63 5.84
C ILE A 236 26.82 10.87 5.53
N GLY A 237 28.17 10.74 5.54
CA GLY A 237 29.07 11.83 5.14
C GLY A 237 28.86 12.28 3.70
N GLN A 238 28.73 11.34 2.77
CA GLN A 238 28.46 11.62 1.35
C GLN A 238 27.07 12.25 1.15
N LEU A 239 26.04 11.74 1.84
CA LEU A 239 24.70 12.29 1.77
C LEU A 239 24.62 13.70 2.36
N SER A 240 25.34 13.97 3.45
CA SER A 240 25.39 15.32 4.06
C SER A 240 25.97 16.37 3.12
N GLN A 241 26.91 15.99 2.23
CA GLN A 241 27.44 16.90 1.20
C GLN A 241 26.40 17.25 0.11
N ARG A 242 25.34 16.44 0.02
CA ARG A 242 24.25 16.59 -0.95
C ARG A 242 22.95 17.08 -0.34
N ALA A 243 22.97 17.55 0.91
CA ALA A 243 21.76 18.00 1.61
C ALA A 243 21.03 19.16 0.91
N SER A 244 21.73 19.90 0.02
CA SER A 244 21.16 20.98 -0.78
C SER A 244 20.54 20.54 -2.11
N ASP A 245 20.62 19.26 -2.48
CA ASP A 245 20.12 18.78 -3.78
C ASP A 245 18.57 18.65 -3.81
N GLY A 246 17.91 18.96 -2.69
CA GLY A 246 16.48 18.80 -2.51
C GLY A 246 16.08 17.41 -2.00
N PRO A 247 14.84 17.27 -1.44
CA PRO A 247 14.44 16.06 -0.75
C PRO A 247 14.29 14.84 -1.68
N ALA A 248 13.76 15.00 -2.90
CA ALA A 248 13.57 13.90 -3.84
C ALA A 248 14.91 13.26 -4.26
N GLU A 249 15.88 14.09 -4.69
CA GLU A 249 17.20 13.64 -5.11
C GLU A 249 17.98 13.02 -3.95
N LEU A 250 17.85 13.59 -2.74
CA LEU A 250 18.52 13.08 -1.57
C LEU A 250 17.93 11.73 -1.13
N LEU A 251 16.58 11.57 -1.16
CA LEU A 251 15.91 10.30 -0.90
C LEU A 251 16.34 9.22 -1.89
N GLN A 252 16.28 9.53 -3.20
CA GLN A 252 16.71 8.60 -4.24
C GLN A 252 18.16 8.14 -4.01
N THR A 253 19.07 9.11 -3.82
CA THR A 253 20.49 8.81 -3.58
C THR A 253 20.71 7.98 -2.30
N ALA A 254 19.99 8.29 -1.23
CA ALA A 254 20.12 7.56 0.05
C ALA A 254 19.67 6.11 -0.10
N LEU A 255 18.53 5.87 -0.72
CA LEU A 255 17.97 4.54 -0.93
C LEU A 255 18.82 3.68 -1.88
N GLU A 256 19.37 4.29 -2.95
CA GLU A 256 20.28 3.59 -3.87
C GLU A 256 21.61 3.25 -3.21
N ARG A 257 22.32 4.26 -2.65
CA ARG A 257 23.65 4.07 -2.10
C ARG A 257 23.67 3.25 -0.83
N SER A 258 22.58 3.25 -0.06
CA SER A 258 22.46 2.37 1.11
C SER A 258 22.35 0.89 0.74
N GLY A 259 21.94 0.57 -0.50
CA GLY A 259 21.59 -0.76 -0.96
C GLY A 259 20.15 -1.16 -0.63
N TYR A 260 19.31 -0.21 -0.15
CA TYR A 260 17.94 -0.52 0.25
C TYR A 260 17.05 -0.97 -0.93
N LEU A 261 17.14 -0.26 -2.06
CA LEU A 261 16.40 -0.64 -3.27
C LEU A 261 16.90 -1.96 -3.85
N GLU A 262 18.19 -2.25 -3.75
CA GLU A 262 18.77 -3.52 -4.23
C GLU A 262 18.27 -4.69 -3.38
N GLU A 263 18.27 -4.56 -2.04
CA GLU A 263 17.74 -5.59 -1.12
C GLU A 263 16.26 -5.92 -1.45
N LEU A 264 15.43 -4.90 -1.71
CA LEU A 264 14.02 -5.11 -2.08
C LEU A 264 13.87 -5.79 -3.45
N ARG A 265 14.66 -5.39 -4.45
CA ARG A 265 14.62 -6.01 -5.79
C ARG A 265 15.05 -7.48 -5.75
N ASP A 266 16.02 -7.81 -4.91
CA ASP A 266 16.52 -9.16 -4.76
C ASP A 266 15.55 -10.10 -4.04
N GLU A 267 14.64 -9.56 -3.20
CA GLU A 267 13.60 -10.32 -2.51
C GLU A 267 12.59 -10.96 -3.48
N ARG A 268 12.34 -10.36 -4.66
CA ARG A 268 11.47 -10.86 -5.74
C ARG A 268 10.09 -11.31 -5.25
N SER A 269 9.56 -10.65 -4.25
CA SER A 269 8.23 -10.91 -3.71
C SER A 269 7.26 -9.79 -4.10
N ILE A 270 5.96 -10.11 -4.15
CA ILE A 270 4.90 -9.11 -4.40
C ILE A 270 4.92 -8.04 -3.32
N GLU A 271 5.24 -8.44 -2.09
CA GLU A 271 5.38 -7.53 -0.96
C GLU A 271 6.55 -6.55 -1.16
N ALA A 272 7.67 -7.01 -1.73
CA ALA A 272 8.81 -6.15 -2.06
C ALA A 272 8.49 -5.19 -3.20
N GLU A 273 7.77 -5.64 -4.23
CA GLU A 273 7.28 -4.79 -5.31
C GLU A 273 6.40 -3.65 -4.77
N GLY A 274 5.44 -3.96 -3.89
CA GLY A 274 4.60 -2.94 -3.26
C GLY A 274 5.39 -1.95 -2.39
N ARG A 275 6.50 -2.39 -1.75
CA ARG A 275 7.39 -1.48 -1.02
C ARG A 275 8.19 -0.57 -1.96
N LEU A 276 8.63 -1.08 -3.10
CA LEU A 276 9.29 -0.28 -4.14
C LEU A 276 8.34 0.79 -4.71
N GLU A 277 7.07 0.43 -4.96
CA GLU A 277 6.04 1.39 -5.36
C GLU A 277 5.84 2.49 -4.31
N ASN A 278 5.77 2.12 -3.02
CA ASN A 278 5.64 3.08 -1.93
C ASN A 278 6.84 4.04 -1.84
N LEU A 279 8.05 3.54 -2.09
CA LEU A 279 9.26 4.38 -2.10
C LEU A 279 9.31 5.31 -3.32
N ALA A 280 8.88 4.83 -4.49
CA ALA A 280 8.77 5.66 -5.68
C ALA A 280 7.74 6.78 -5.48
N GLU A 281 6.59 6.47 -4.89
CA GLU A 281 5.56 7.43 -4.52
C GLU A 281 6.08 8.48 -3.52
N LEU A 282 6.84 8.05 -2.50
CA LEU A 282 7.45 8.98 -1.55
C LEU A 282 8.42 9.94 -2.23
N ILE A 283 9.27 9.44 -3.13
CA ILE A 283 10.23 10.26 -3.88
C ILE A 283 9.48 11.25 -4.77
N GLY A 284 8.48 10.81 -5.53
CA GLY A 284 7.64 11.68 -6.36
C GLY A 284 6.95 12.78 -5.55
N SER A 285 6.44 12.43 -4.35
CA SER A 285 5.80 13.42 -3.46
C SER A 285 6.76 14.47 -2.92
N ALA A 286 8.05 14.20 -2.95
CA ALA A 286 9.08 15.14 -2.50
C ALA A 286 9.57 16.11 -3.60
N GLU A 287 9.29 15.84 -4.89
CA GLU A 287 9.74 16.64 -6.02
C GLU A 287 9.29 18.13 -5.98
N PRO A 288 8.05 18.46 -5.52
CA PRO A 288 7.62 19.87 -5.48
C PRO A 288 8.34 20.73 -4.45
N PHE A 289 9.12 20.13 -3.53
CA PHE A 289 9.77 20.85 -2.43
C PHE A 289 11.22 21.19 -2.77
N GLU A 290 11.62 22.44 -2.50
CA GLU A 290 13.00 22.88 -2.71
C GLU A 290 13.93 22.41 -1.59
N THR A 291 13.42 22.34 -0.36
CA THR A 291 14.22 22.00 0.82
C THR A 291 13.68 20.75 1.55
N CYS A 292 14.59 20.01 2.17
CA CYS A 292 14.23 18.87 2.98
C CYS A 292 13.38 19.24 4.21
N ASP A 293 13.60 20.43 4.78
CA ASP A 293 12.87 20.90 5.94
C ASP A 293 11.40 21.15 5.60
N GLU A 294 11.11 21.81 4.47
CA GLU A 294 9.73 22.01 3.97
C GLU A 294 9.01 20.68 3.77
N PHE A 295 9.69 19.72 3.13
CA PHE A 295 9.10 18.39 2.91
C PHE A 295 8.82 17.66 4.24
N LEU A 296 9.77 17.65 5.17
CA LEU A 296 9.62 17.00 6.48
C LEU A 296 8.55 17.68 7.34
N GLU A 297 8.39 19.01 7.24
CA GLU A 297 7.30 19.74 7.88
C GLU A 297 5.94 19.28 7.33
N GLN A 298 5.80 19.24 5.98
CA GLN A 298 4.58 18.74 5.33
C GLN A 298 4.23 17.31 5.78
N VAL A 299 5.21 16.40 5.79
CA VAL A 299 5.01 15.02 6.28
C VAL A 299 4.52 14.99 7.72
N SER A 300 5.01 15.90 8.56
CA SER A 300 4.63 15.98 9.97
C SER A 300 3.19 16.47 10.19
N LEU A 301 2.67 17.29 9.29
CA LEU A 301 1.28 17.77 9.32
C LEU A 301 0.25 16.68 8.96
N VAL A 302 0.66 15.67 8.20
CA VAL A 302 -0.21 14.54 7.81
C VAL A 302 -0.25 13.44 8.89
N SER A 303 0.65 13.49 9.87
CA SER A 303 0.67 12.54 11.00
C SER A 303 -0.57 12.70 11.89
N PRO A 304 -1.05 11.62 12.53
CA PRO A 304 -2.40 11.53 13.04
C PRO A 304 -2.73 12.61 14.07
N THR A 305 -3.80 13.32 13.84
CA THR A 305 -4.59 13.89 14.94
C THR A 305 -5.08 12.73 15.79
N ASP A 306 -4.71 12.74 17.07
CA ASP A 306 -5.13 11.80 18.10
C ASP A 306 -6.64 11.51 17.99
N ASP A 307 -6.96 10.23 18.13
CA ASP A 307 -8.25 9.63 18.47
C ASP A 307 -9.47 10.55 18.45
N LEU A 308 -9.99 10.85 17.26
CA LEU A 308 -11.37 11.26 17.13
C LEU A 308 -12.23 10.00 17.26
N ASP A 309 -13.14 10.06 18.20
CA ASP A 309 -14.07 9.01 18.60
C ASP A 309 -14.63 8.20 17.41
N ASP A 310 -14.34 7.03 17.35
CA ASP A 310 -14.23 5.82 16.61
C ASP A 310 -15.47 5.35 15.78
N GLN A 311 -16.42 6.14 15.35
CA GLN A 311 -17.62 5.54 14.75
C GLN A 311 -17.99 5.99 13.33
N SER A 312 -17.32 6.94 12.74
CA SER A 312 -17.63 7.38 11.38
C SER A 312 -16.39 7.84 10.63
N GLU A 313 -15.76 6.93 9.89
CA GLU A 313 -14.54 7.18 9.12
C GLU A 313 -14.74 6.76 7.67
N VAL A 314 -14.22 7.56 6.74
CA VAL A 314 -14.08 7.15 5.33
C VAL A 314 -13.13 5.97 5.25
N THR A 315 -13.50 4.94 4.51
CA THR A 315 -12.71 3.72 4.39
C THR A 315 -11.85 3.75 3.12
N LEU A 316 -10.54 3.62 3.30
CA LEU A 316 -9.55 3.46 2.22
C LEU A 316 -9.10 2.01 2.16
N MET A 317 -9.11 1.38 0.97
CA MET A 317 -8.62 0.00 0.81
C MET A 317 -8.31 -0.34 -0.64
N THR A 318 -7.54 -1.40 -0.83
CA THR A 318 -7.34 -1.95 -2.17
C THR A 318 -8.60 -2.67 -2.68
N LEU A 319 -8.80 -2.72 -3.99
CA LEU A 319 -9.86 -3.51 -4.64
C LEU A 319 -9.86 -4.97 -4.18
N HIS A 320 -8.69 -5.55 -3.92
CA HIS A 320 -8.58 -6.91 -3.40
C HIS A 320 -9.14 -7.06 -1.99
N THR A 321 -8.84 -6.11 -1.11
CA THR A 321 -9.34 -6.09 0.27
C THR A 321 -10.85 -5.85 0.32
N ALA A 322 -11.39 -5.12 -0.67
CA ALA A 322 -12.80 -4.81 -0.78
C ALA A 322 -13.69 -6.02 -1.13
N LYS A 323 -13.08 -7.14 -1.58
CA LYS A 323 -13.84 -8.33 -1.91
C LYS A 323 -14.70 -8.80 -0.74
N GLY A 324 -16.01 -8.91 -0.98
CA GLY A 324 -16.98 -9.34 0.03
C GLY A 324 -17.56 -8.21 0.89
N LEU A 325 -17.03 -7.00 0.78
CA LEU A 325 -17.56 -5.82 1.48
C LEU A 325 -18.57 -5.07 0.62
N GLU A 326 -19.31 -4.14 1.25
CA GLU A 326 -20.29 -3.28 0.57
C GLU A 326 -20.41 -1.94 1.28
N PHE A 327 -20.57 -0.87 0.49
CA PHE A 327 -20.71 0.50 0.98
C PHE A 327 -21.77 1.25 0.16
N PRO A 328 -22.51 2.17 0.79
CA PRO A 328 -23.51 3.00 0.11
C PRO A 328 -22.90 3.86 -1.01
N LEU A 329 -21.69 4.40 -0.83
CA LEU A 329 -20.96 5.17 -1.82
C LEU A 329 -19.55 4.61 -1.99
N VAL A 330 -19.17 4.34 -3.23
CA VAL A 330 -17.84 3.82 -3.60
C VAL A 330 -17.22 4.70 -4.67
N PHE A 331 -15.97 5.09 -4.45
CA PHE A 331 -15.09 5.64 -5.48
C PHE A 331 -14.07 4.58 -5.87
N ILE A 332 -13.79 4.46 -7.15
CA ILE A 332 -12.70 3.63 -7.69
C ILE A 332 -11.74 4.59 -8.40
N VAL A 333 -10.50 4.66 -7.93
CA VAL A 333 -9.51 5.64 -8.38
C VAL A 333 -8.40 5.01 -9.21
N GLY A 334 -7.71 5.85 -10.00
CA GLY A 334 -6.58 5.44 -10.82
C GLY A 334 -6.98 4.44 -11.92
N MET A 335 -8.16 4.63 -12.53
CA MET A 335 -8.62 3.80 -13.64
C MET A 335 -7.97 4.26 -14.95
N GLU A 336 -6.67 4.01 -15.07
CA GLU A 336 -5.84 4.41 -16.21
C GLU A 336 -4.79 3.36 -16.55
N ASP A 337 -4.36 3.35 -17.82
CA ASP A 337 -3.35 2.42 -18.30
C ASP A 337 -2.03 2.57 -17.52
N GLY A 338 -1.51 1.44 -17.05
CA GLY A 338 -0.30 1.39 -16.24
C GLY A 338 -0.56 1.24 -14.74
N ILE A 339 -1.73 1.66 -14.25
CA ILE A 339 -2.16 1.49 -12.87
C ILE A 339 -3.26 0.43 -12.81
N PHE A 340 -4.37 0.64 -13.52
CA PHE A 340 -5.50 -0.28 -13.59
C PHE A 340 -6.14 -0.24 -14.98
N PRO A 341 -5.72 -1.14 -15.89
CA PRO A 341 -4.80 -2.28 -15.70
C PRO A 341 -3.34 -1.89 -15.48
N SER A 342 -2.59 -2.79 -14.80
CA SER A 342 -1.17 -2.56 -14.53
C SER A 342 -0.31 -2.69 -15.78
N PHE A 343 0.87 -2.04 -15.80
CA PHE A 343 1.83 -2.17 -16.90
C PHE A 343 2.17 -3.63 -17.25
N MET A 344 2.26 -4.50 -16.24
CA MET A 344 2.58 -5.90 -16.45
C MET A 344 1.49 -6.66 -17.21
N SER A 345 0.24 -6.21 -17.11
CA SER A 345 -0.91 -6.82 -17.80
C SER A 345 -1.12 -6.27 -19.22
N LEU A 346 -0.64 -5.05 -19.51
CA LEU A 346 -0.89 -4.39 -20.81
C LEU A 346 -0.22 -5.09 -22.01
N GLY A 347 0.78 -5.94 -21.77
CA GLY A 347 1.49 -6.69 -22.82
C GLY A 347 0.97 -8.11 -23.06
N ASP A 348 0.02 -8.58 -22.26
CA ASP A 348 -0.46 -9.96 -22.28
C ASP A 348 -2.00 -9.99 -22.28
N PRO A 349 -2.62 -10.33 -23.42
CA PRO A 349 -4.09 -10.39 -23.52
C PRO A 349 -4.77 -11.38 -22.56
N ASP A 350 -4.03 -12.38 -22.06
CA ASP A 350 -4.56 -13.36 -21.12
C ASP A 350 -4.53 -12.83 -19.66
N GLN A 351 -3.88 -11.68 -19.42
CA GLN A 351 -3.81 -11.00 -18.13
C GLN A 351 -4.67 -9.74 -18.04
N LEU A 352 -5.22 -9.30 -19.15
CA LEU A 352 -6.20 -8.21 -19.24
C LEU A 352 -7.61 -8.74 -18.99
#